data_b7f0b680b621355ac4bbd5e781c2d492
#
_entry.id   b7f0b680b621355ac4bbd5e781c2d492
#
_cell.length_a   1.000
_cell.length_b   1.000
_cell.length_c   1.000
_cell.angle_alpha   90.00
_cell.angle_beta   90.00
_cell.angle_gamma   90.00
#
_symmetry.space_group_name_H-M   'P 1'
#
loop_
_entity.id
_entity.type
_entity.pdbx_description
1 polymer ?
#
loop_
_entity_poly.entity_id
_entity_poly.type
_entity_poly.pdbx_seq_one_letter_code
_entity_poly.pdbx_strand_id
1 'polypeptide(L)'
;MTEPVPDLQDKAVRVCASDELVDGGAGVRVPAAEASGDAVVFFVRYDGQPYGYLNRCAHVPMELDWNEGQFFESSGLYLMCATHGAIYEPDTGKCVGGPCRGARLRALTVEERDTPEGRAVFWLPDDALRPA
;
A
#
# COMPACT_ATOMS: atom_id res chain seq x y z
N MET A 1 -11.86 -37.71 -2.97
CA MET A 1 -11.94 -36.56 -2.11
C MET A 1 -11.45 -35.35 -2.81
N THR A 2 -12.10 -34.34 -2.62
CA THR A 2 -11.70 -33.11 -3.24
C THR A 2 -11.17 -32.22 -2.18
N GLU A 3 -9.95 -31.82 -2.31
CA GLU A 3 -9.51 -30.86 -1.39
C GLU A 3 -9.94 -29.49 -1.81
N PRO A 4 -10.01 -28.60 -0.86
CA PRO A 4 -10.31 -27.23 -1.18
C PRO A 4 -9.30 -26.73 -2.19
N VAL A 5 -9.75 -25.88 -3.04
CA VAL A 5 -8.89 -25.29 -4.05
C VAL A 5 -8.43 -23.96 -3.49
N PRO A 6 -7.24 -23.92 -2.86
CA PRO A 6 -6.81 -22.70 -2.19
C PRO A 6 -6.79 -21.50 -3.11
N ASP A 7 -6.49 -21.73 -4.39
CA ASP A 7 -6.40 -20.64 -5.33
C ASP A 7 -7.70 -19.91 -5.54
N LEU A 8 -8.82 -20.59 -5.33
CA LEU A 8 -10.11 -19.95 -5.47
C LEU A 8 -10.45 -19.07 -4.28
N GLN A 9 -9.80 -19.31 -3.15
CA GLN A 9 -10.06 -18.57 -1.93
C GLN A 9 -8.91 -17.69 -1.55
N ASP A 10 -7.71 -18.02 -2.00
CA ASP A 10 -6.52 -17.27 -1.71
C ASP A 10 -6.07 -16.56 -2.96
N LYS A 11 -6.48 -15.31 -3.09
CA LYS A 11 -6.14 -14.50 -4.26
C LYS A 11 -4.94 -13.62 -3.99
N ALA A 12 -4.13 -14.00 -3.02
CA ALA A 12 -2.97 -13.18 -2.65
C ALA A 12 -1.98 -13.09 -3.80
N VAL A 13 -1.49 -11.89 -3.99
CA VAL A 13 -0.51 -11.58 -5.03
C VAL A 13 0.79 -11.19 -4.36
N ARG A 14 1.88 -11.85 -4.77
CA ARG A 14 3.18 -11.49 -4.22
C ARG A 14 3.58 -10.11 -4.69
N VAL A 15 3.94 -9.25 -3.74
CA VAL A 15 4.35 -7.88 -4.02
C VAL A 15 5.88 -7.79 -4.13
N CYS A 16 6.57 -8.27 -3.10
CA CYS A 16 8.03 -8.14 -3.03
C CYS A 16 8.54 -9.03 -1.90
N ALA A 17 9.86 -9.22 -1.85
CA ALA A 17 10.47 -9.85 -0.70
C ALA A 17 10.31 -8.94 0.51
N SER A 18 10.19 -9.53 1.69
CA SER A 18 9.95 -8.74 2.90
C SER A 18 11.06 -7.74 3.18
N ASP A 19 12.30 -8.09 2.87
CA ASP A 19 13.43 -7.20 3.15
C ASP A 19 13.53 -6.04 2.15
N GLU A 20 12.71 -6.01 1.12
CA GLU A 20 12.65 -4.85 0.24
C GLU A 20 11.88 -3.69 0.88
N LEU A 21 11.10 -3.95 1.93
CA LEU A 21 10.40 -2.90 2.65
C LEU A 21 11.11 -2.62 3.96
N VAL A 22 11.72 -1.45 4.05
CA VAL A 22 12.44 -0.98 5.24
C VAL A 22 11.57 0.01 5.99
N ASP A 23 11.56 -0.08 7.31
CA ASP A 23 10.77 0.84 8.15
C ASP A 23 11.05 2.30 7.77
N GLY A 24 9.99 3.02 7.41
CA GLY A 24 10.10 4.43 7.06
C GLY A 24 10.87 4.68 5.76
N GLY A 25 11.21 3.63 5.03
CA GLY A 25 11.99 3.73 3.80
C GLY A 25 11.14 3.79 2.55
N ALA A 26 11.78 3.51 1.41
CA ALA A 26 11.11 3.55 0.12
C ALA A 26 9.99 2.52 0.04
N GLY A 27 8.92 2.88 -0.63
CA GLY A 27 7.82 1.97 -0.88
C GLY A 27 7.95 1.28 -2.23
N VAL A 28 7.15 0.24 -2.40
CA VAL A 28 7.05 -0.49 -3.67
C VAL A 28 5.73 -0.12 -4.33
N ARG A 29 5.79 0.31 -5.58
CA ARG A 29 4.61 0.67 -6.37
C ARG A 29 4.21 -0.52 -7.23
N VAL A 30 2.91 -0.75 -7.32
CA VAL A 30 2.38 -1.85 -8.14
C VAL A 30 1.25 -1.32 -9.01
N PRO A 31 1.29 -1.57 -10.32
CA PRO A 31 0.16 -1.20 -11.18
C PRO A 31 -1.10 -1.95 -10.77
N ALA A 32 -2.21 -1.25 -10.81
CA ALA A 32 -3.49 -1.80 -10.39
C ALA A 32 -4.60 -1.33 -11.32
N ALA A 33 -5.78 -1.88 -11.15
CA ALA A 33 -6.96 -1.52 -11.92
C ALA A 33 -8.16 -1.40 -11.01
N GLU A 34 -8.98 -0.40 -11.28
CA GLU A 34 -10.26 -0.21 -10.61
C GLU A 34 -11.32 0.07 -11.67
N ALA A 35 -12.57 0.16 -11.25
CA ALA A 35 -13.67 0.33 -12.21
C ALA A 35 -13.51 1.56 -13.08
N SER A 36 -12.91 2.61 -12.56
CA SER A 36 -12.71 3.85 -13.31
C SER A 36 -11.48 3.83 -14.22
N GLY A 37 -10.65 2.78 -14.16
CA GLY A 37 -9.48 2.66 -15.03
C GLY A 37 -8.22 2.26 -14.28
N ASP A 38 -7.08 2.68 -14.82
CA ASP A 38 -5.79 2.33 -14.26
C ASP A 38 -5.57 3.03 -12.93
N ALA A 39 -4.86 2.35 -12.04
CA ALA A 39 -4.52 2.87 -10.73
C ALA A 39 -3.12 2.39 -10.35
N VAL A 40 -2.61 2.89 -9.25
CA VAL A 40 -1.36 2.43 -8.66
C VAL A 40 -1.61 2.22 -7.18
N VAL A 41 -1.11 1.13 -6.65
CA VAL A 41 -1.10 0.90 -5.21
C VAL A 41 0.35 0.93 -4.74
N PHE A 42 0.56 1.15 -3.46
CA PHE A 42 1.91 1.14 -2.92
C PHE A 42 1.94 0.42 -1.59
N PHE A 43 3.14 -0.05 -1.25
CA PHE A 43 3.38 -0.82 -0.03
C PHE A 43 4.58 -0.24 0.68
N VAL A 44 4.48 -0.11 1.99
CA VAL A 44 5.52 0.45 2.85
C VAL A 44 5.61 -0.37 4.12
N ARG A 45 6.70 -0.19 4.87
CA ARG A 45 6.84 -0.79 6.19
C ARG A 45 6.89 0.31 7.24
N TYR A 46 6.18 0.09 8.32
CA TYR A 46 6.17 1.00 9.44
C TYR A 46 6.06 0.18 10.72
N ASP A 47 6.95 0.45 11.68
CA ASP A 47 6.96 -0.23 12.97
C ASP A 47 6.94 -1.76 12.81
N GLY A 48 7.73 -2.25 11.87
CA GLY A 48 7.92 -3.68 11.64
C GLY A 48 6.83 -4.35 10.81
N GLN A 49 5.77 -3.65 10.41
CA GLN A 49 4.65 -4.24 9.70
C GLN A 49 4.49 -3.66 8.31
N PRO A 50 4.06 -4.46 7.33
CA PRO A 50 3.78 -3.95 5.99
C PRO A 50 2.37 -3.37 5.92
N TYR A 51 2.23 -2.31 5.15
CA TYR A 51 0.94 -1.67 4.88
C TYR A 51 0.85 -1.35 3.41
N GLY A 52 -0.36 -1.37 2.87
CA GLY A 52 -0.60 -1.03 1.49
C GLY A 52 -1.79 -0.09 1.35
N TYR A 53 -1.70 0.79 0.37
CA TYR A 53 -2.74 1.79 0.12
C TYR A 53 -2.86 2.07 -1.36
N LEU A 54 -4.04 2.50 -1.77
CA LEU A 54 -4.20 3.09 -3.09
C LEU A 54 -3.39 4.38 -3.14
N ASN A 55 -2.58 4.55 -4.19
CA ASN A 55 -1.73 5.72 -4.34
C ASN A 55 -2.55 6.88 -4.89
N ARG A 56 -3.37 7.43 -4.01
CA ARG A 56 -4.24 8.56 -4.35
C ARG A 56 -4.44 9.36 -3.10
N CYS A 57 -4.06 10.63 -3.15
CA CYS A 57 -4.23 11.53 -2.02
C CYS A 57 -5.73 11.67 -1.71
N ALA A 58 -6.09 11.62 -0.43
CA ALA A 58 -7.49 11.74 -0.03
C ALA A 58 -8.04 13.14 -0.28
N HIS A 59 -7.16 14.13 -0.44
CA HIS A 59 -7.55 15.52 -0.70
C HIS A 59 -7.82 15.76 -2.18
N VAL A 60 -6.96 15.24 -3.05
CA VAL A 60 -7.05 15.42 -4.50
C VAL A 60 -6.68 14.10 -5.16
N PRO A 61 -7.14 13.83 -6.39
CA PRO A 61 -6.87 12.55 -7.05
C PRO A 61 -5.46 12.52 -7.68
N MET A 62 -4.44 12.70 -6.85
CA MET A 62 -3.04 12.70 -7.27
C MET A 62 -2.27 11.68 -6.47
N GLU A 63 -1.20 11.14 -7.07
CA GLU A 63 -0.32 10.23 -6.37
C GLU A 63 0.46 10.97 -5.28
N LEU A 64 0.76 10.26 -4.19
CA LEU A 64 1.45 10.86 -3.06
C LEU A 64 2.92 11.12 -3.35
N ASP A 65 3.55 10.22 -4.12
CA ASP A 65 5.00 10.22 -4.28
C ASP A 65 5.43 11.02 -5.52
N TRP A 66 5.69 12.28 -5.32
CA TRP A 66 6.30 13.09 -6.37
C TRP A 66 7.58 12.42 -6.88
N ASN A 67 8.42 11.95 -5.94
CA ASN A 67 9.56 11.09 -6.27
C ASN A 67 9.10 9.65 -6.07
N GLU A 68 9.07 8.87 -7.14
CA GLU A 68 8.52 7.53 -7.08
C GLU A 68 9.17 6.70 -5.97
N GLY A 69 8.32 6.10 -5.14
CA GLY A 69 8.76 5.28 -4.03
C GLY A 69 8.96 6.04 -2.73
N GLN A 70 8.95 7.37 -2.74
CA GLN A 70 9.16 8.17 -1.53
C GLN A 70 7.82 8.61 -0.96
N PHE A 71 7.29 7.80 -0.05
CA PHE A 71 5.98 8.06 0.56
C PHE A 71 6.08 8.66 1.95
N PHE A 72 7.19 8.43 2.65
CA PHE A 72 7.38 8.98 3.99
C PHE A 72 7.99 10.37 3.95
N GLU A 73 7.55 11.22 4.89
CA GLU A 73 8.23 12.49 5.10
C GLU A 73 9.57 12.23 5.81
N SER A 74 10.38 13.26 5.99
CA SER A 74 11.77 13.09 6.38
C SER A 74 11.99 12.39 7.72
N SER A 75 11.00 12.42 8.63
CA SER A 75 11.15 11.73 9.91
C SER A 75 10.92 10.24 9.81
N GLY A 76 10.26 9.77 8.75
CA GLY A 76 9.91 8.37 8.59
C GLY A 76 8.73 7.95 9.44
N LEU A 77 8.02 8.90 10.07
CA LEU A 77 6.91 8.59 10.97
C LEU A 77 5.56 8.75 10.33
N TYR A 78 5.45 9.47 9.22
CA TYR A 78 4.19 9.74 8.55
C TYR A 78 4.35 9.62 7.05
N LEU A 79 3.27 9.17 6.39
CA LEU A 79 3.17 9.28 4.94
C LEU A 79 2.80 10.72 4.58
N MET A 80 3.27 11.21 3.45
CA MET A 80 2.99 12.57 3.03
C MET A 80 2.70 12.64 1.54
N CYS A 81 1.64 13.37 1.19
CA CYS A 81 1.40 13.74 -0.18
C CYS A 81 2.29 14.92 -0.53
N ALA A 82 3.19 14.73 -1.49
CA ALA A 82 4.19 15.75 -1.81
C ALA A 82 3.59 17.01 -2.41
N THR A 83 2.37 16.94 -2.94
CA THR A 83 1.76 18.07 -3.63
C THR A 83 1.30 19.17 -2.67
N HIS A 84 0.59 18.80 -1.60
CA HIS A 84 0.03 19.78 -0.68
C HIS A 84 0.38 19.51 0.77
N GLY A 85 1.27 18.54 1.04
CA GLY A 85 1.72 18.28 2.40
C GLY A 85 0.71 17.59 3.30
N ALA A 86 -0.31 16.96 2.74
CA ALA A 86 -1.22 16.14 3.54
C ALA A 86 -0.45 15.02 4.22
N ILE A 87 -0.70 14.80 5.51
CA ILE A 87 0.05 13.85 6.33
C ILE A 87 -0.88 12.77 6.84
N TYR A 88 -0.45 11.51 6.69
CA TYR A 88 -1.26 10.35 7.03
C TYR A 88 -0.51 9.44 8.01
N GLU A 89 -1.26 8.83 8.92
CA GLU A 89 -0.69 7.77 9.75
C GLU A 89 -0.37 6.56 8.88
N PRO A 90 0.85 6.00 8.95
CA PRO A 90 1.20 4.89 8.07
C PRO A 90 0.44 3.60 8.34
N ASP A 91 -0.04 3.40 9.56
CA ASP A 91 -0.70 2.16 9.96
C ASP A 91 -2.22 2.21 9.80
N THR A 92 -2.81 3.38 9.71
CA THR A 92 -4.27 3.51 9.56
C THR A 92 -4.67 4.18 8.26
N GLY A 93 -3.76 4.97 7.66
CA GLY A 93 -4.06 5.77 6.49
C GLY A 93 -4.85 7.03 6.81
N LYS A 94 -5.10 7.31 8.08
CA LYS A 94 -5.92 8.47 8.47
C LYS A 94 -5.13 9.76 8.30
N CYS A 95 -5.74 10.74 7.69
CA CYS A 95 -5.12 12.06 7.56
C CYS A 95 -5.12 12.77 8.90
N VAL A 96 -3.94 13.16 9.37
CA VAL A 96 -3.78 13.81 10.67
C VAL A 96 -3.24 15.23 10.53
N GLY A 97 -2.98 15.68 9.30
CA GLY A 97 -2.52 17.05 9.09
C GLY A 97 -2.68 17.46 7.65
N GLY A 98 -2.75 18.77 7.42
CA GLY A 98 -2.90 19.32 6.08
C GLY A 98 -4.34 19.35 5.63
N PRO A 99 -4.56 19.54 4.31
CA PRO A 99 -5.90 19.82 3.78
C PRO A 99 -6.87 18.65 3.79
N CYS A 100 -6.40 17.44 4.06
CA CYS A 100 -7.27 16.25 4.03
C CYS A 100 -7.73 15.80 5.41
N ARG A 101 -7.60 16.65 6.42
CA ARG A 101 -7.94 16.26 7.79
C ARG A 101 -9.35 15.66 7.87
N GLY A 102 -9.44 14.49 8.50
CA GLY A 102 -10.69 13.76 8.61
C GLY A 102 -10.92 12.71 7.50
N ALA A 103 -10.16 12.76 6.43
CA ALA A 103 -10.21 11.74 5.37
C ALA A 103 -9.14 10.68 5.63
N ARG A 104 -9.10 9.67 4.78
CA ARG A 104 -8.08 8.62 4.88
C ARG A 104 -7.76 8.04 3.52
N LEU A 105 -6.57 7.47 3.42
CA LEU A 105 -6.19 6.69 2.24
C LEU A 105 -6.99 5.40 2.24
N ARG A 106 -7.23 4.86 1.04
CA ARG A 106 -7.88 3.56 0.93
C ARG A 106 -6.87 2.46 1.25
N ALA A 107 -7.13 1.74 2.33
CA ALA A 107 -6.26 0.67 2.79
C ALA A 107 -6.47 -0.61 1.98
N LEU A 108 -5.39 -1.34 1.80
CA LEU A 108 -5.40 -2.67 1.20
C LEU A 108 -5.21 -3.71 2.29
N THR A 109 -5.63 -4.94 2.01
CA THR A 109 -5.34 -6.06 2.89
C THR A 109 -3.97 -6.61 2.52
N VAL A 110 -3.05 -6.61 3.48
CA VAL A 110 -1.64 -6.97 3.26
C VAL A 110 -1.22 -7.96 4.32
N GLU A 111 -0.43 -8.97 3.94
CA GLU A 111 0.14 -9.88 4.92
C GLU A 111 1.52 -10.33 4.48
N GLU A 112 2.31 -10.79 5.44
CA GLU A 112 3.61 -11.39 5.14
C GLU A 112 3.50 -12.90 5.31
N ARG A 113 4.12 -13.64 4.38
CA ARG A 113 4.10 -15.10 4.40
C ARG A 113 5.49 -15.64 4.16
N ASP A 114 5.78 -16.78 4.78
CA ASP A 114 6.98 -17.52 4.46
C ASP A 114 6.77 -18.26 3.14
N THR A 115 7.76 -18.19 2.27
CA THR A 115 7.72 -18.88 0.99
C THR A 115 9.01 -19.67 0.82
N PRO A 116 9.08 -20.60 -0.18
CA PRO A 116 10.32 -21.34 -0.43
C PRO A 116 11.51 -20.42 -0.74
N GLU A 117 11.26 -19.23 -1.25
CA GLU A 117 12.31 -18.27 -1.58
C GLU A 117 12.57 -17.28 -0.45
N GLY A 118 11.91 -17.43 0.70
CA GLY A 118 12.04 -16.53 1.84
C GLY A 118 10.71 -15.85 2.16
N ARG A 119 10.76 -14.96 3.14
CA ARG A 119 9.54 -14.27 3.56
C ARG A 119 9.20 -13.16 2.57
N ALA A 120 7.93 -13.02 2.25
CA ALA A 120 7.48 -12.07 1.24
C ALA A 120 6.20 -11.37 1.67
N VAL A 121 5.95 -10.21 1.07
CA VAL A 121 4.76 -9.40 1.30
C VAL A 121 3.74 -9.73 0.22
N PHE A 122 2.51 -9.94 0.64
CA PHE A 122 1.40 -10.26 -0.26
C PHE A 122 0.26 -9.28 -0.11
N TRP A 123 -0.39 -8.99 -1.23
CA TRP A 123 -1.58 -8.18 -1.30
C TRP A 123 -2.76 -9.09 -1.58
N LEU A 124 -3.83 -8.94 -0.82
CA LEU A 124 -5.08 -9.67 -1.04
C LEU A 124 -6.06 -8.69 -1.72
N PRO A 125 -6.13 -8.69 -3.05
CA PRO A 125 -6.99 -7.75 -3.77
C PRO A 125 -8.46 -8.14 -3.67
N ASP A 126 -9.33 -7.19 -4.01
CA ASP A 126 -10.77 -7.43 -4.09
C ASP A 126 -11.27 -7.04 -5.48
N ASP A 127 -12.59 -7.12 -5.68
CA ASP A 127 -13.18 -6.82 -6.99
C ASP A 127 -13.07 -5.35 -7.35
N ALA A 128 -12.97 -4.48 -6.36
CA ALA A 128 -12.94 -3.05 -6.59
C ALA A 128 -11.55 -2.54 -6.95
N LEU A 129 -10.50 -3.20 -6.47
CA LEU A 129 -9.13 -2.79 -6.70
C LEU A 129 -8.24 -4.03 -6.77
N ARG A 130 -7.65 -4.26 -7.93
CA ARG A 130 -6.91 -5.50 -8.21
C ARG A 130 -5.67 -5.19 -9.03
N PRO A 131 -4.74 -6.15 -9.16
CA PRO A 131 -3.58 -5.96 -10.03
C PRO A 131 -3.99 -5.70 -11.48
N ALA A 132 -3.24 -4.86 -12.11
CA ALA A 132 -3.47 -4.54 -13.51
C ALA A 132 -3.19 -5.74 -14.42
#